data_ff7ced2b5cc772f20e152e77879696ac
#
_entry.id   ff7ced2b5cc772f20e152e77879696ac
#
_cell.length_a   1.000
_cell.length_b   1.000
_cell.length_c   1.000
_cell.angle_alpha   90.00
_cell.angle_beta   90.00
_cell.angle_gamma   90.00
#
_symmetry.space_group_name_H-M   'P 1'
#
loop_
_entity.id
_entity.type
_entity.pdbx_description
1 polymer ?
#
loop_
_entity_poly.entity_id
_entity_poly.type
_entity_poly.pdbx_seq_one_letter_code
_entity_poly.pdbx_strand_id
1 'polypeptide(L)'
;PNSMFYSGRNQVMYYTTRKFKEHENYQLVIERNDGEIIKSNVNTISGSKIRKPVLNISFESDITNQIKWAPNIFKDLAAYYEVVGYFHYKQLNPGETDTVRYTMKWNLGAGTGEELYNTSDDQLFVNYTPSTFYSQLAANSNIVNNSPTYVQRFVEGFEIVITATGDELYNYILIQNSNSAIQDTPDYTNIENGIGILSSRSVCSKLFPINEHTINTLIRDYPEWGFTRIYN
;
A
#
# COMPACT_ATOMS: atom_id res chain seq x y z
N PRO A 1 2.48 8.69 -17.42
CA PRO A 1 3.16 9.04 -16.19
C PRO A 1 4.54 9.57 -16.55
N ASN A 2 4.72 10.89 -16.37
CA ASN A 2 6.02 11.52 -16.56
C ASN A 2 6.87 11.25 -15.31
N SER A 3 7.56 10.13 -15.26
CA SER A 3 8.63 9.96 -14.30
C SER A 3 9.95 10.34 -14.96
N MET A 4 10.90 10.82 -14.17
CA MET A 4 12.23 11.21 -14.64
C MET A 4 12.98 10.06 -15.36
N PHE A 5 12.54 8.83 -15.19
CA PHE A 5 13.07 7.62 -15.82
C PHE A 5 12.37 7.25 -17.14
N TYR A 6 11.29 7.95 -17.54
CA TYR A 6 10.47 7.62 -18.71
C TYR A 6 10.36 8.82 -19.65
N SER A 7 11.44 9.15 -20.33
CA SER A 7 11.45 10.16 -21.40
C SER A 7 11.09 9.51 -22.74
N GLY A 8 9.80 9.38 -23.04
CA GLY A 8 9.25 9.34 -24.40
C GLY A 8 9.81 8.37 -25.46
N ARG A 9 10.76 7.50 -25.15
CA ARG A 9 11.30 6.47 -26.07
C ARG A 9 10.76 5.10 -25.69
N ASN A 10 10.60 4.24 -26.67
CA ASN A 10 10.25 2.82 -26.47
C ASN A 10 11.24 2.19 -25.48
N GLN A 11 10.74 1.82 -24.30
CA GLN A 11 11.55 1.12 -23.31
C GLN A 11 11.38 -0.38 -23.45
N VAL A 12 12.49 -1.09 -23.43
CA VAL A 12 12.47 -2.55 -23.40
C VAL A 12 12.34 -2.98 -21.94
N MET A 13 11.24 -3.67 -21.64
CA MET A 13 11.00 -4.25 -20.32
C MET A 13 11.15 -5.76 -20.36
N TYR A 14 11.88 -6.30 -19.39
CA TYR A 14 12.00 -7.74 -19.20
C TYR A 14 11.20 -8.15 -17.96
N TYR A 15 10.52 -9.28 -18.06
CA TYR A 15 9.78 -9.85 -16.93
C TYR A 15 9.93 -11.36 -16.91
N THR A 16 9.72 -11.94 -15.74
CA THR A 16 9.65 -13.39 -15.57
C THR A 16 8.41 -13.75 -14.77
N THR A 17 7.81 -14.89 -15.10
CA THR A 17 6.72 -15.50 -14.33
C THR A 17 7.22 -16.51 -13.29
N ARG A 18 8.53 -16.70 -13.20
CA ARG A 18 9.15 -17.58 -12.21
C ARG A 18 8.85 -17.05 -10.80
N LYS A 19 8.38 -17.91 -9.92
CA LYS A 19 8.21 -17.59 -8.51
C LYS A 19 9.58 -17.57 -7.84
N PHE A 20 9.87 -16.46 -7.17
CA PHE A 20 11.04 -16.34 -6.30
C PHE A 20 10.71 -16.96 -4.94
N LYS A 21 11.69 -17.60 -4.33
CA LYS A 21 11.58 -18.11 -2.95
C LYS A 21 11.99 -17.01 -1.98
N GLU A 22 11.41 -17.04 -0.79
CA GLU A 22 11.80 -16.15 0.29
C GLU A 22 13.20 -16.54 0.82
N HIS A 23 14.01 -15.57 1.25
CA HIS A 23 15.37 -15.77 1.78
C HIS A 23 16.38 -16.42 0.82
N GLU A 24 16.19 -16.24 -0.46
CA GLU A 24 17.14 -16.71 -1.46
C GLU A 24 17.90 -15.55 -2.07
N ASN A 25 19.16 -15.79 -2.40
CA ASN A 25 19.96 -14.84 -3.17
C ASN A 25 19.73 -15.05 -4.66
N TYR A 26 19.41 -13.97 -5.36
CA TYR A 26 19.27 -13.96 -6.82
C TYR A 26 20.23 -12.98 -7.43
N GLN A 27 20.82 -13.37 -8.55
CA GLN A 27 21.71 -12.55 -9.34
C GLN A 27 21.03 -12.17 -10.65
N LEU A 28 21.02 -10.87 -10.95
CA LEU A 28 20.77 -10.36 -12.29
C LEU A 28 22.09 -10.32 -13.05
N VAL A 29 22.10 -10.86 -14.27
CA VAL A 29 23.21 -10.77 -15.21
C VAL A 29 22.67 -10.32 -16.56
N ILE A 30 23.18 -9.23 -17.10
CA ILE A 30 22.84 -8.73 -18.43
C ILE A 30 24.14 -8.65 -19.22
N GLU A 31 24.20 -9.39 -20.33
CA GLU A 31 25.28 -9.30 -21.28
C GLU A 31 24.89 -8.36 -22.43
N ARG A 32 25.65 -7.31 -22.62
CA ARG A 32 25.45 -6.34 -23.71
C ARG A 32 26.10 -6.83 -25.01
N ASN A 33 25.63 -6.30 -26.13
CA ASN A 33 26.15 -6.65 -27.45
C ASN A 33 27.64 -6.32 -27.63
N ASP A 34 28.19 -5.41 -26.82
CA ASP A 34 29.62 -5.05 -26.81
C ASP A 34 30.45 -5.95 -25.86
N GLY A 35 29.85 -6.97 -25.26
CA GLY A 35 30.48 -7.91 -24.36
C GLY A 35 30.60 -7.42 -22.91
N GLU A 36 30.13 -6.23 -22.59
CA GLU A 36 30.10 -5.74 -21.22
C GLU A 36 29.02 -6.50 -20.40
N ILE A 37 29.40 -6.90 -19.19
CA ILE A 37 28.51 -7.64 -18.27
C ILE A 37 28.07 -6.70 -17.14
N ILE A 38 26.75 -6.53 -17.02
CA ILE A 38 26.09 -5.80 -15.94
C ILE A 38 25.60 -6.82 -14.91
N LYS A 39 25.87 -6.61 -13.64
CA LYS A 39 25.49 -7.54 -12.57
C LYS A 39 24.87 -6.83 -11.38
N SER A 40 24.01 -7.53 -10.70
CA SER A 40 23.53 -7.17 -9.36
C SER A 40 23.07 -8.40 -8.60
N ASN A 41 23.10 -8.32 -7.28
CA ASN A 41 22.59 -9.37 -6.40
C ASN A 41 21.48 -8.79 -5.53
N VAL A 42 20.50 -9.63 -5.19
CA VAL A 42 19.42 -9.29 -4.28
C VAL A 42 19.07 -10.49 -3.40
N ASN A 43 18.90 -10.22 -2.11
CA ASN A 43 18.29 -11.18 -1.20
C ASN A 43 16.79 -10.93 -1.19
N THR A 44 16.00 -11.98 -1.42
CA THR A 44 14.56 -11.89 -1.31
C THR A 44 14.12 -11.83 0.14
N ILE A 45 13.21 -10.92 0.43
CA ILE A 45 12.65 -10.75 1.77
C ILE A 45 11.49 -11.72 2.02
N SER A 46 11.14 -11.90 3.29
CA SER A 46 9.97 -12.67 3.70
C SER A 46 8.67 -12.00 3.26
N GLY A 47 7.70 -12.80 2.88
CA GLY A 47 6.31 -12.36 2.77
C GLY A 47 5.73 -12.05 4.14
N SER A 48 4.54 -11.46 4.16
CA SER A 48 3.84 -11.08 5.38
C SER A 48 2.43 -11.64 5.42
N LYS A 49 1.89 -11.79 6.63
CA LYS A 49 0.50 -12.20 6.85
C LYS A 49 -0.19 -11.26 7.83
N ILE A 50 -1.31 -10.68 7.42
CA ILE A 50 -2.15 -9.84 8.27
C ILE A 50 -2.76 -10.70 9.40
N ARG A 51 -2.60 -10.24 10.65
CA ARG A 51 -3.09 -10.89 11.87
C ARG A 51 -4.30 -10.17 12.46
N LYS A 52 -4.33 -8.83 12.34
CA LYS A 52 -5.48 -8.00 12.71
C LYS A 52 -5.76 -6.95 11.62
N PRO A 53 -7.01 -6.67 11.30
CA PRO A 53 -8.24 -7.27 11.82
C PRO A 53 -8.39 -8.76 11.42
N VAL A 54 -9.24 -9.51 12.13
CA VAL A 54 -9.44 -10.95 11.87
C VAL A 54 -10.60 -11.17 10.88
N LEU A 55 -11.79 -10.65 11.19
CA LEU A 55 -13.03 -10.88 10.43
C LEU A 55 -13.48 -9.63 9.67
N ASN A 56 -13.59 -8.52 10.35
CA ASN A 56 -14.03 -7.24 9.78
C ASN A 56 -13.21 -6.09 10.36
N ILE A 57 -13.28 -4.93 9.71
CA ILE A 57 -12.70 -3.69 10.20
C ILE A 57 -13.80 -2.77 10.74
N SER A 58 -13.48 -2.06 11.83
CA SER A 58 -14.39 -1.16 12.52
C SER A 58 -13.78 0.24 12.65
N PHE A 59 -14.67 1.25 12.53
CA PHE A 59 -14.33 2.65 12.74
C PHE A 59 -15.30 3.30 13.74
N GLU A 60 -15.60 2.57 14.85
CA GLU A 60 -16.72 2.90 15.76
C GLU A 60 -16.37 3.80 16.92
N SER A 61 -15.15 3.80 17.38
CA SER A 61 -14.77 4.47 18.62
C SER A 61 -13.55 5.35 18.43
N ASP A 62 -13.39 6.34 19.32
CA ASP A 62 -12.17 7.16 19.38
C ASP A 62 -10.97 6.41 19.98
N ILE A 63 -11.13 5.12 20.25
CA ILE A 63 -10.05 4.25 20.72
C ILE A 63 -9.15 3.93 19.55
N THR A 64 -7.86 4.16 19.71
CA THR A 64 -6.83 3.77 18.75
C THR A 64 -6.90 2.28 18.47
N ASN A 65 -7.09 1.92 17.22
CA ASN A 65 -7.08 0.55 16.73
C ASN A 65 -5.73 0.21 16.09
N GLN A 66 -5.47 -1.08 15.90
CA GLN A 66 -4.24 -1.57 15.33
C GLN A 66 -4.46 -2.47 14.11
N ILE A 67 -3.65 -2.25 13.09
CA ILE A 67 -3.40 -3.25 12.07
C ILE A 67 -2.12 -3.97 12.46
N LYS A 68 -2.20 -5.30 12.58
CA LYS A 68 -1.07 -6.14 12.95
C LYS A 68 -0.77 -7.15 11.86
N TRP A 69 0.52 -7.40 11.66
CA TRP A 69 1.00 -8.44 10.75
C TRP A 69 2.27 -9.10 11.29
N ALA A 70 2.63 -10.21 10.69
CA ALA A 70 3.89 -10.87 10.97
C ALA A 70 4.55 -11.32 9.67
N PRO A 71 5.88 -11.34 9.58
CA PRO A 71 6.58 -11.98 8.48
C PRO A 71 6.28 -13.49 8.47
N ASN A 72 6.30 -14.10 7.29
CA ASN A 72 6.10 -15.55 7.18
C ASN A 72 7.20 -16.35 7.89
N ILE A 73 8.42 -15.83 7.86
CA ILE A 73 9.57 -16.37 8.56
C ILE A 73 9.76 -15.55 9.84
N PHE A 74 9.78 -16.26 10.97
CA PHE A 74 9.83 -15.65 12.29
C PHE A 74 11.05 -14.73 12.45
N LYS A 75 10.80 -13.48 12.89
CA LYS A 75 11.81 -12.43 13.08
C LYS A 75 12.58 -12.01 11.83
N ASP A 76 12.14 -12.42 10.66
CA ASP A 76 12.68 -11.92 9.40
C ASP A 76 12.01 -10.59 9.02
N LEU A 77 12.54 -9.52 9.55
CA LEU A 77 12.01 -8.17 9.32
C LEU A 77 12.58 -7.59 8.03
N ALA A 78 11.70 -7.08 7.16
CA ALA A 78 12.15 -6.28 6.03
C ALA A 78 12.68 -4.91 6.52
N ALA A 79 13.51 -4.26 5.70
CA ALA A 79 14.09 -2.96 6.03
C ALA A 79 13.01 -1.89 6.27
N TYR A 80 11.94 -1.94 5.48
CA TYR A 80 10.87 -0.96 5.56
C TYR A 80 9.52 -1.55 5.20
N TYR A 81 8.47 -1.05 5.85
CA TYR A 81 7.08 -1.39 5.58
C TYR A 81 6.25 -0.14 5.31
N GLU A 82 5.33 -0.24 4.36
CA GLU A 82 4.27 0.72 4.13
C GLU A 82 2.92 0.01 4.26
N VAL A 83 1.99 0.61 5.01
CA VAL A 83 0.64 0.11 5.22
C VAL A 83 -0.37 1.08 4.64
N VAL A 84 -1.12 0.63 3.66
CA VAL A 84 -2.13 1.42 2.96
C VAL A 84 -3.48 0.76 3.09
N GLY A 85 -4.50 1.54 3.40
CA GLY A 85 -5.89 1.15 3.35
C GLY A 85 -6.55 1.65 2.07
N TYR A 86 -7.41 0.83 1.49
CA TYR A 86 -8.26 1.20 0.37
C TYR A 86 -9.71 0.95 0.73
N PHE A 87 -10.48 2.03 0.86
CA PHE A 87 -11.93 1.95 1.04
C PHE A 87 -12.60 1.84 -0.32
N HIS A 88 -13.29 0.74 -0.55
CA HIS A 88 -13.99 0.44 -1.80
C HIS A 88 -15.49 0.64 -1.64
N TYR A 89 -16.08 1.36 -2.58
CA TYR A 89 -17.54 1.54 -2.65
C TYR A 89 -18.01 1.63 -4.10
N LYS A 90 -19.28 1.30 -4.31
CA LYS A 90 -19.97 1.52 -5.58
C LYS A 90 -20.86 2.74 -5.47
N GLN A 91 -21.01 3.45 -6.55
CA GLN A 91 -21.90 4.60 -6.67
C GLN A 91 -22.87 4.39 -7.81
N LEU A 92 -24.16 4.59 -7.53
CA LEU A 92 -25.23 4.67 -8.49
C LEU A 92 -25.59 6.15 -8.67
N ASN A 93 -25.42 6.66 -9.89
CA ASN A 93 -25.78 8.03 -10.22
C ASN A 93 -27.27 8.12 -10.59
N PRO A 94 -27.89 9.30 -10.46
CA PRO A 94 -29.29 9.52 -10.81
C PRO A 94 -29.59 9.16 -12.27
N GLY A 95 -30.60 8.32 -12.47
CA GLY A 95 -31.01 7.88 -13.80
C GLY A 95 -30.16 6.80 -14.45
N GLU A 96 -29.12 6.34 -13.77
CA GLU A 96 -28.31 5.19 -14.20
C GLU A 96 -28.82 3.90 -13.58
N THR A 97 -28.60 2.76 -14.26
CA THR A 97 -28.89 1.41 -13.76
C THR A 97 -27.64 0.70 -13.29
N ASP A 98 -26.50 1.14 -13.77
CA ASP A 98 -25.20 0.54 -13.48
C ASP A 98 -24.43 1.36 -12.44
N THR A 99 -23.74 0.66 -11.58
CA THR A 99 -22.89 1.28 -10.56
C THR A 99 -21.46 1.44 -11.05
N VAL A 100 -20.84 2.56 -10.65
CA VAL A 100 -19.40 2.80 -10.87
C VAL A 100 -18.65 2.53 -9.56
N ARG A 101 -17.54 1.79 -9.64
CA ARG A 101 -16.70 1.48 -8.48
C ARG A 101 -15.69 2.60 -8.24
N TYR A 102 -15.58 3.01 -6.99
CA TYR A 102 -14.62 3.99 -6.50
C TYR A 102 -13.75 3.41 -5.39
N THR A 103 -12.57 3.98 -5.27
CA THR A 103 -11.60 3.60 -4.23
C THR A 103 -10.98 4.85 -3.62
N MET A 104 -11.04 4.95 -2.31
CA MET A 104 -10.33 5.97 -1.55
C MET A 104 -9.07 5.34 -0.94
N LYS A 105 -7.90 5.92 -1.24
CA LYS A 105 -6.62 5.53 -0.64
C LYS A 105 -6.39 6.28 0.66
N TRP A 106 -5.93 5.55 1.69
CA TRP A 106 -5.54 6.11 2.98
C TRP A 106 -4.20 5.52 3.42
N ASN A 107 -3.18 6.35 3.61
CA ASN A 107 -1.89 5.93 4.16
C ASN A 107 -2.06 5.74 5.68
N LEU A 108 -1.97 4.50 6.13
CA LEU A 108 -2.20 4.12 7.54
C LEU A 108 -0.94 4.24 8.39
N GLY A 109 0.23 4.10 7.77
CA GLY A 109 1.52 4.25 8.42
C GLY A 109 2.64 3.58 7.64
N ALA A 110 3.86 3.89 8.04
CA ALA A 110 5.07 3.31 7.48
C ALA A 110 6.19 3.40 8.52
N GLY A 111 7.23 2.58 8.38
CA GLY A 111 8.40 2.59 9.24
C GLY A 111 9.33 1.43 8.95
N THR A 112 10.49 1.44 9.59
CA THR A 112 11.42 0.32 9.54
C THR A 112 10.84 -0.91 10.26
N GLY A 113 11.35 -2.08 9.91
CA GLY A 113 10.93 -3.31 10.58
C GLY A 113 11.14 -3.25 12.10
N GLU A 114 12.24 -2.65 12.55
CA GLU A 114 12.56 -2.49 13.97
C GLU A 114 11.59 -1.53 14.69
N GLU A 115 11.28 -0.38 14.08
CA GLU A 115 10.35 0.61 14.67
C GLU A 115 8.93 0.08 14.83
N LEU A 116 8.47 -0.73 13.89
CA LEU A 116 7.11 -1.26 13.87
C LEU A 116 6.96 -2.58 14.65
N TYR A 117 8.08 -3.22 15.03
CA TYR A 117 8.05 -4.51 15.69
C TYR A 117 7.73 -4.40 17.17
N ASN A 118 6.73 -5.16 17.60
CA ASN A 118 6.39 -5.32 19.01
C ASN A 118 6.93 -6.66 19.54
N THR A 119 7.90 -6.58 20.45
CA THR A 119 8.52 -7.76 21.06
C THR A 119 7.60 -8.54 22.00
N SER A 120 6.50 -7.92 22.46
CA SER A 120 5.59 -8.58 23.41
C SER A 120 4.70 -9.64 22.76
N ASP A 121 4.38 -9.49 21.47
CA ASP A 121 3.53 -10.41 20.73
C ASP A 121 4.13 -10.86 19.38
N ASP A 122 5.41 -10.54 19.16
CA ASP A 122 6.17 -10.92 17.96
C ASP A 122 5.48 -10.50 16.65
N GLN A 123 4.89 -9.31 16.63
CA GLN A 123 4.15 -8.77 15.47
C GLN A 123 4.60 -7.34 15.17
N LEU A 124 4.44 -6.94 13.90
CA LEU A 124 4.52 -5.55 13.51
C LEU A 124 3.13 -4.93 13.61
N PHE A 125 3.06 -3.62 13.84
CA PHE A 125 1.79 -2.93 13.89
C PHE A 125 1.87 -1.46 13.48
N VAL A 126 0.75 -0.96 12.99
CA VAL A 126 0.46 0.48 12.89
C VAL A 126 -0.84 0.79 13.62
N ASN A 127 -0.90 1.97 14.20
CA ASN A 127 -2.09 2.47 14.87
C ASN A 127 -2.92 3.30 13.89
N TYR A 128 -4.24 3.23 14.00
CA TYR A 128 -5.15 4.14 13.33
C TYR A 128 -6.27 4.58 14.28
N THR A 129 -6.73 5.81 14.08
CA THR A 129 -7.85 6.37 14.84
C THR A 129 -9.08 6.38 13.94
N PRO A 130 -10.23 5.84 14.38
CA PRO A 130 -11.45 5.80 13.59
C PRO A 130 -11.91 7.16 13.06
N SER A 131 -11.80 8.22 13.86
CA SER A 131 -12.13 9.59 13.42
C SER A 131 -11.34 10.04 12.18
N THR A 132 -10.11 9.55 12.00
CA THR A 132 -9.30 9.84 10.80
C THR A 132 -9.94 9.24 9.53
N PHE A 133 -10.58 8.08 9.62
CA PHE A 133 -11.31 7.51 8.48
C PHE A 133 -12.42 8.44 7.99
N TYR A 134 -13.24 8.97 8.89
CA TYR A 134 -14.31 9.92 8.53
C TYR A 134 -13.75 11.24 8.01
N SER A 135 -12.62 11.71 8.54
CA SER A 135 -11.93 12.90 8.03
C SER A 135 -11.41 12.69 6.61
N GLN A 136 -10.89 11.49 6.27
CA GLN A 136 -10.48 11.13 4.91
C GLN A 136 -11.66 11.09 3.95
N LEU A 137 -12.82 10.58 4.39
CA LEU A 137 -14.05 10.61 3.59
C LEU A 137 -14.53 12.04 3.34
N ALA A 138 -14.53 12.89 4.38
CA ALA A 138 -14.89 14.30 4.29
C ALA A 138 -13.97 15.10 3.35
N ALA A 139 -12.71 14.71 3.21
CA ALA A 139 -11.75 15.32 2.30
C ALA A 139 -11.81 14.76 0.87
N ASN A 140 -12.56 13.68 0.64
CA ASN A 140 -12.63 13.02 -0.66
C ASN A 140 -13.58 13.74 -1.60
N SER A 141 -13.04 14.35 -2.68
CA SER A 141 -13.83 15.12 -3.65
C SER A 141 -14.92 14.30 -4.36
N ASN A 142 -14.71 13.00 -4.57
CA ASN A 142 -15.71 12.12 -5.16
C ASN A 142 -16.93 11.90 -4.24
N ILE A 143 -16.76 12.09 -2.93
CA ILE A 143 -17.82 11.94 -1.94
C ILE A 143 -18.52 13.30 -1.72
N VAL A 144 -17.75 14.36 -1.52
CA VAL A 144 -18.26 15.67 -1.10
C VAL A 144 -18.84 16.48 -2.27
N ASN A 145 -18.21 16.44 -3.45
CA ASN A 145 -18.62 17.28 -4.60
C ASN A 145 -19.80 16.73 -5.40
N ASN A 146 -20.14 15.45 -5.22
CA ASN A 146 -21.32 14.88 -5.86
C ASN A 146 -22.52 15.11 -4.93
N SER A 147 -23.36 16.09 -5.28
CA SER A 147 -24.52 16.49 -4.51
C SER A 147 -25.35 15.28 -4.04
N PRO A 148 -25.55 15.14 -2.74
CA PRO A 148 -26.05 13.91 -2.14
C PRO A 148 -27.50 13.59 -2.45
N THR A 149 -28.26 14.53 -2.92
CA THR A 149 -29.74 14.44 -3.02
C THR A 149 -30.21 13.29 -3.92
N TYR A 150 -29.31 12.70 -4.73
CA TYR A 150 -29.70 11.69 -5.72
C TYR A 150 -28.66 10.59 -5.95
N VAL A 151 -27.53 10.59 -5.28
CA VAL A 151 -26.48 9.58 -5.43
C VAL A 151 -26.60 8.52 -4.34
N GLN A 152 -26.58 7.26 -4.70
CA GLN A 152 -26.54 6.15 -3.75
C GLN A 152 -25.17 5.50 -3.75
N ARG A 153 -24.60 5.30 -2.58
CA ARG A 153 -23.29 4.64 -2.39
C ARG A 153 -23.42 3.39 -1.56
N PHE A 154 -22.77 2.34 -2.02
CA PHE A 154 -22.79 1.02 -1.39
C PHE A 154 -21.38 0.63 -1.00
N VAL A 155 -21.17 0.38 0.29
CA VAL A 155 -19.87 -0.07 0.82
C VAL A 155 -19.55 -1.47 0.29
N GLU A 156 -18.35 -1.67 -0.28
CA GLU A 156 -17.85 -2.98 -0.69
C GLU A 156 -16.88 -3.58 0.35
N GLY A 157 -16.07 -2.74 0.99
CA GLY A 157 -15.12 -3.19 2.00
C GLY A 157 -13.91 -2.27 2.14
N PHE A 158 -12.97 -2.73 2.96
CA PHE A 158 -11.72 -2.04 3.21
C PHE A 158 -10.56 -3.01 2.99
N GLU A 159 -9.74 -2.74 1.98
CA GLU A 159 -8.56 -3.54 1.69
C GLU A 159 -7.36 -2.96 2.42
N ILE A 160 -6.63 -3.80 3.13
CA ILE A 160 -5.35 -3.46 3.76
C ILE A 160 -4.26 -4.05 2.88
N VAL A 161 -3.33 -3.22 2.45
CA VAL A 161 -2.15 -3.59 1.68
C VAL A 161 -0.91 -3.25 2.48
N ILE A 162 -0.09 -4.27 2.75
CA ILE A 162 1.20 -4.14 3.42
C ILE A 162 2.29 -4.44 2.40
N THR A 163 3.13 -3.47 2.17
CA THR A 163 4.30 -3.59 1.30
C THR A 163 5.54 -3.64 2.16
N ALA A 164 6.28 -4.73 2.06
CA ALA A 164 7.61 -4.89 2.64
C ALA A 164 8.67 -4.62 1.57
N THR A 165 9.77 -3.98 1.94
CA THR A 165 10.82 -3.50 1.04
C THR A 165 12.18 -3.94 1.57
N GLY A 166 13.03 -4.48 0.68
CA GLY A 166 14.42 -4.84 0.99
C GLY A 166 15.34 -3.62 1.11
N ASP A 167 16.54 -3.86 1.63
CA ASP A 167 17.51 -2.82 2.02
C ASP A 167 17.86 -1.86 0.87
N GLU A 168 18.06 -2.36 -0.33
CA GLU A 168 18.53 -1.55 -1.45
C GLU A 168 17.51 -0.50 -1.87
N LEU A 169 16.22 -0.87 -1.94
CA LEU A 169 15.16 0.08 -2.25
C LEU A 169 14.92 1.05 -1.08
N TYR A 170 15.03 0.59 0.15
CA TYR A 170 14.93 1.45 1.33
C TYR A 170 16.05 2.48 1.36
N ASN A 171 17.30 2.08 1.13
CA ASN A 171 18.44 2.99 1.04
C ASN A 171 18.27 4.04 -0.06
N TYR A 172 17.76 3.62 -1.22
CA TYR A 172 17.43 4.56 -2.28
C TYR A 172 16.39 5.59 -1.86
N ILE A 173 15.30 5.15 -1.22
CA ILE A 173 14.25 6.05 -0.71
C ILE A 173 14.83 7.05 0.32
N LEU A 174 15.69 6.60 1.22
CA LEU A 174 16.36 7.45 2.21
C LEU A 174 17.21 8.53 1.55
N ILE A 175 18.02 8.15 0.56
CA ILE A 175 18.91 9.09 -0.16
C ILE A 175 18.07 10.10 -0.94
N GLN A 176 17.02 9.67 -1.64
CA GLN A 176 16.13 10.57 -2.37
C GLN A 176 15.38 11.56 -1.46
N ASN A 177 14.99 11.12 -0.25
CA ASN A 177 14.31 11.97 0.71
C ASN A 177 15.24 12.92 1.48
N SER A 178 16.53 12.58 1.59
CA SER A 178 17.54 13.40 2.25
C SER A 178 18.06 14.56 1.38
N ASN A 179 17.63 14.60 0.11
CA ASN A 179 18.00 15.66 -0.82
C ASN A 179 17.40 17.01 -0.42
N SER A 180 18.08 17.73 0.44
CA SER A 180 17.88 19.17 0.56
C SER A 180 18.54 19.86 -0.65
N ALA A 181 17.89 20.87 -1.20
CA ALA A 181 18.11 21.54 -2.49
C ALA A 181 19.50 22.17 -2.77
N ILE A 182 20.57 21.79 -2.10
CA ILE A 182 21.87 22.49 -2.12
C ILE A 182 23.05 21.56 -2.51
N GLN A 183 22.88 20.26 -2.61
CA GLN A 183 23.99 19.35 -2.90
C GLN A 183 23.60 18.32 -3.96
N ASP A 184 24.45 18.15 -4.99
CA ASP A 184 24.34 17.02 -5.91
C ASP A 184 24.45 15.72 -5.11
N THR A 185 23.35 15.00 -5.01
CA THR A 185 23.36 13.70 -4.34
C THR A 185 23.99 12.66 -5.24
N PRO A 186 24.84 11.81 -4.70
CA PRO A 186 25.34 10.68 -5.44
C PRO A 186 24.17 9.76 -5.84
N ASP A 187 24.14 9.37 -7.11
CA ASP A 187 23.19 8.36 -7.58
C ASP A 187 23.48 7.05 -6.85
N TYR A 188 22.53 6.62 -6.01
CA TYR A 188 22.63 5.31 -5.37
C TYR A 188 22.35 4.22 -6.41
N THR A 189 23.29 3.32 -6.56
CA THR A 189 23.14 2.13 -7.43
C THR A 189 23.73 0.91 -6.73
N ASN A 190 23.07 -0.25 -6.86
CA ASN A 190 23.63 -1.56 -6.52
C ASN A 190 23.88 -2.41 -7.79
N ILE A 191 23.95 -1.74 -8.95
CA ILE A 191 24.22 -2.35 -10.25
C ILE A 191 25.70 -2.15 -10.60
N GLU A 192 26.44 -3.23 -10.70
CA GLU A 192 27.81 -3.25 -11.20
C GLU A 192 27.82 -2.99 -12.70
N ASN A 193 28.64 -2.05 -13.16
CA ASN A 193 28.73 -1.58 -14.55
C ASN A 193 27.41 -1.00 -15.10
N GLY A 194 26.59 -0.40 -14.23
CA GLY A 194 25.31 0.20 -14.61
C GLY A 194 24.77 1.14 -13.56
N ILE A 195 23.64 1.73 -13.87
CA ILE A 195 22.90 2.62 -12.96
C ILE A 195 21.52 2.04 -12.73
N GLY A 196 21.10 1.99 -11.47
CA GLY A 196 19.77 1.52 -11.10
C GLY A 196 19.75 0.75 -9.79
N ILE A 197 18.62 0.12 -9.51
CA ILE A 197 18.40 -0.61 -8.27
C ILE A 197 17.78 -1.95 -8.58
N LEU A 198 18.39 -3.01 -8.09
CA LEU A 198 17.79 -4.32 -7.97
C LEU A 198 17.44 -4.54 -6.49
N SER A 199 16.17 -4.70 -6.17
CA SER A 199 15.72 -4.93 -4.80
C SER A 199 14.57 -5.93 -4.75
N SER A 200 14.30 -6.42 -3.56
CA SER A 200 13.18 -7.29 -3.26
C SER A 200 12.01 -6.49 -2.67
N ARG A 201 10.80 -6.88 -3.08
CA ARG A 201 9.56 -6.32 -2.55
C ARG A 201 8.54 -7.44 -2.36
N SER A 202 7.88 -7.45 -1.22
CA SER A 202 6.77 -8.35 -0.93
C SER A 202 5.50 -7.54 -0.65
N VAL A 203 4.37 -8.02 -1.17
CA VAL A 203 3.07 -7.38 -0.97
C VAL A 203 2.10 -8.42 -0.41
N CYS A 204 1.47 -8.06 0.71
CA CYS A 204 0.37 -8.81 1.30
C CYS A 204 -0.87 -7.92 1.30
N SER A 205 -1.97 -8.41 0.73
CA SER A 205 -3.24 -7.68 0.77
C SER A 205 -4.37 -8.57 1.26
N LYS A 206 -5.36 -7.95 1.90
CA LYS A 206 -6.61 -8.59 2.28
C LYS A 206 -7.75 -7.60 2.34
N LEU A 207 -8.84 -7.95 1.67
CA LEU A 207 -10.11 -7.22 1.76
C LEU A 207 -10.88 -7.69 3.00
N PHE A 208 -11.33 -6.75 3.81
CA PHE A 208 -12.16 -6.97 4.98
C PHE A 208 -13.53 -6.34 4.78
N PRO A 209 -14.62 -7.02 5.16
CA PRO A 209 -15.90 -6.35 5.29
C PRO A 209 -15.79 -5.27 6.38
N ILE A 210 -16.52 -4.18 6.19
CA ILE A 210 -16.69 -3.17 7.23
C ILE A 210 -17.82 -3.62 8.14
N ASN A 211 -17.65 -3.42 9.44
CA ASN A 211 -18.66 -3.84 10.39
C ASN A 211 -19.97 -3.02 10.26
N GLU A 212 -21.06 -3.62 10.69
CA GLU A 212 -22.41 -3.07 10.57
C GLU A 212 -22.58 -1.72 11.29
N HIS A 213 -21.92 -1.54 12.42
CA HIS A 213 -22.03 -0.29 13.16
C HIS A 213 -21.40 0.88 12.36
N THR A 214 -20.21 0.70 11.80
CA THR A 214 -19.59 1.71 10.93
C THR A 214 -20.47 2.04 9.72
N ILE A 215 -21.09 1.04 9.09
CA ILE A 215 -22.03 1.26 7.98
C ILE A 215 -23.24 2.08 8.46
N ASN A 216 -23.80 1.75 9.63
CA ASN A 216 -24.91 2.52 10.20
C ASN A 216 -24.50 3.95 10.53
N THR A 217 -23.29 4.18 11.04
CA THR A 217 -22.75 5.51 11.30
C THR A 217 -22.64 6.32 10.00
N LEU A 218 -22.14 5.73 8.91
CA LEU A 218 -22.08 6.39 7.60
C LEU A 218 -23.47 6.81 7.11
N ILE A 219 -24.48 5.97 7.31
CA ILE A 219 -25.86 6.23 6.84
C ILE A 219 -26.56 7.27 7.71
N ARG A 220 -26.43 7.16 9.03
CA ARG A 220 -27.18 7.98 10.01
C ARG A 220 -26.54 9.32 10.26
N ASP A 221 -25.23 9.35 10.47
CA ASP A 221 -24.52 10.53 10.98
C ASP A 221 -23.90 11.37 9.84
N TYR A 222 -23.80 10.78 8.63
CA TYR A 222 -23.30 11.45 7.42
C TYR A 222 -24.21 11.22 6.21
N PRO A 223 -25.53 11.54 6.34
CA PRO A 223 -26.50 11.29 5.25
C PRO A 223 -26.16 12.04 3.96
N GLU A 224 -25.44 13.17 4.07
CA GLU A 224 -24.98 13.96 2.94
C GLU A 224 -23.96 13.21 2.07
N TRP A 225 -23.35 12.13 2.55
CA TRP A 225 -22.45 11.31 1.74
C TRP A 225 -23.18 10.24 0.92
N GLY A 226 -24.49 10.11 1.05
CA GLY A 226 -25.33 9.24 0.22
C GLY A 226 -25.05 7.74 0.38
N PHE A 227 -24.42 7.31 1.49
CA PHE A 227 -24.27 5.87 1.76
C PHE A 227 -25.63 5.26 2.13
N THR A 228 -25.88 4.08 1.60
CA THR A 228 -27.11 3.31 1.82
C THR A 228 -26.85 1.82 1.78
N ARG A 229 -27.85 1.04 2.17
CA ARG A 229 -27.81 -0.43 2.06
C ARG A 229 -28.33 -0.87 0.71
N ILE A 230 -27.78 -1.96 0.20
CA ILE A 230 -28.40 -2.69 -0.92
C ILE A 230 -29.64 -3.38 -0.34
N TYR A 231 -30.82 -2.98 -0.77
CA TYR A 231 -32.02 -3.79 -0.55
C TYR A 231 -32.03 -4.86 -1.65
N ASN A 232 -31.80 -6.10 -1.25
CA ASN A 232 -32.06 -7.27 -2.12
C ASN A 232 -33.54 -7.52 -2.25
#